data_38760a1055fca00ecf856f474a7dbf4c
#
_entry.id   38760a1055fca00ecf856f474a7dbf4c
#
_cell.length_a   1.000
_cell.length_b   1.000
_cell.length_c   1.000
_cell.angle_alpha   90.00
_cell.angle_beta   90.00
_cell.angle_gamma   90.00
#
_symmetry.space_group_name_H-M   'P 1'
#
loop_
_entity.id
_entity.type
_entity.pdbx_description
1 polymer ?
#
loop_
_entity_poly.entity_id
_entity_poly.type
_entity_poly.pdbx_seq_one_letter_code
_entity_poly.pdbx_strand_id
1 'polypeptide(L)'
;IGADGPAYWNARAAINLVHQKNDYGNTQIYFLSGNDSQDSLVNALIASGEAIRSGWRESQEEILLNLLKRSVYSETFSQQELAQSLGLNPSALSKRLKSSSIRVYLRGRAAALACIQSLEKGEAHERIV
;
A
#
# COMPACT_ATOMS: atom_id res chain seq x y z
N ILE A 1 -10.89 24.33 -11.24
CA ILE A 1 -10.03 24.94 -10.22
C ILE A 1 -9.17 23.91 -9.55
N GLY A 2 -9.71 22.77 -9.16
CA GLY A 2 -8.94 21.68 -8.56
C GLY A 2 -7.92 21.07 -9.51
N ALA A 3 -8.18 21.10 -10.82
CA ALA A 3 -7.32 20.50 -11.83
C ALA A 3 -5.98 21.24 -12.01
N ASP A 4 -5.90 22.49 -11.57
CA ASP A 4 -4.68 23.30 -11.72
C ASP A 4 -3.81 23.33 -10.45
N GLY A 5 -4.20 22.61 -9.40
CA GLY A 5 -3.44 22.57 -8.16
C GLY A 5 -2.21 21.68 -8.21
N PRO A 6 -1.25 21.88 -7.29
CA PRO A 6 -0.04 21.04 -7.22
C PRO A 6 -0.33 19.55 -7.11
N ALA A 7 -1.38 19.17 -6.37
CA ALA A 7 -1.75 17.75 -6.23
C ALA A 7 -2.14 17.13 -7.58
N TYR A 8 -2.85 17.86 -8.41
CA TYR A 8 -3.21 17.40 -9.76
C TYR A 8 -1.96 17.17 -10.62
N TRP A 9 -1.04 18.12 -10.63
CA TRP A 9 0.20 18.01 -11.40
C TRP A 9 1.07 16.86 -10.92
N ASN A 10 1.16 16.66 -9.61
CA ASN A 10 1.91 15.55 -9.04
C ASN A 10 1.31 14.20 -9.41
N ALA A 11 -0.01 14.08 -9.38
CA ALA A 11 -0.70 12.85 -9.78
C ALA A 11 -0.46 12.54 -11.26
N ARG A 12 -0.53 13.54 -12.12
CA ARG A 12 -0.28 13.37 -13.55
C ARG A 12 1.16 12.97 -13.85
N ALA A 13 2.12 13.61 -13.19
CA ALA A 13 3.53 13.26 -13.31
C ALA A 13 3.79 11.85 -12.80
N ALA A 14 3.14 11.45 -11.72
CA ALA A 14 3.25 10.09 -11.18
C ALA A 14 2.75 9.04 -12.18
N ILE A 15 1.62 9.29 -12.85
CA ILE A 15 1.09 8.41 -13.89
C ILE A 15 2.10 8.26 -15.03
N ASN A 16 2.70 9.36 -15.48
CA ASN A 16 3.71 9.32 -16.53
C ASN A 16 4.94 8.51 -16.12
N LEU A 17 5.39 8.64 -14.88
CA LEU A 17 6.53 7.88 -14.37
C LEU A 17 6.22 6.38 -14.26
N VAL A 18 5.00 6.02 -13.93
CA VAL A 18 4.58 4.60 -13.94
C VAL A 18 4.75 4.01 -15.33
N HIS A 19 4.35 4.72 -16.38
CA HIS A 19 4.51 4.26 -17.76
C HIS A 19 5.97 4.15 -18.18
N GLN A 20 6.85 5.02 -17.66
CA GLN A 20 8.25 5.03 -18.00
C GLN A 20 9.10 4.03 -17.24
N LYS A 21 8.86 3.90 -15.93
CA LYS A 21 9.72 3.10 -15.04
C LYS A 21 9.12 1.77 -14.64
N ASN A 22 7.89 1.75 -14.24
CA ASN A 22 7.09 0.64 -13.69
C ASN A 22 7.84 -0.39 -12.82
N ASP A 23 8.99 -0.03 -12.28
CA ASP A 23 9.82 -0.84 -11.38
C ASP A 23 9.96 -2.30 -11.83
N TYR A 24 10.49 -2.49 -13.05
CA TYR A 24 10.71 -3.80 -13.65
C TYR A 24 9.42 -4.61 -13.80
N GLY A 25 8.30 -3.92 -14.02
CA GLY A 25 6.99 -4.54 -14.18
C GLY A 25 6.24 -4.82 -12.88
N ASN A 26 6.78 -4.42 -11.74
CA ASN A 26 6.20 -4.74 -10.45
C ASN A 26 5.21 -3.70 -9.93
N THR A 27 5.16 -2.50 -10.50
CA THR A 27 4.25 -1.48 -10.00
C THR A 27 3.39 -0.86 -11.07
N GLN A 28 2.14 -0.57 -10.69
CA GLN A 28 1.18 0.21 -11.46
C GLN A 28 0.90 1.56 -10.79
N ILE A 29 1.55 1.83 -9.66
CA ILE A 29 1.33 3.01 -8.84
C ILE A 29 2.67 3.68 -8.57
N TYR A 30 2.70 5.00 -8.72
CA TYR A 30 3.88 5.78 -8.41
C TYR A 30 3.45 7.09 -7.74
N PHE A 31 4.03 7.39 -6.59
CA PHE A 31 3.72 8.58 -5.81
C PHE A 31 4.74 9.68 -6.11
N LEU A 32 4.25 10.91 -6.27
CA LEU A 32 5.11 12.07 -6.54
C LEU A 32 4.58 13.29 -5.78
N SER A 33 5.30 13.74 -4.76
CA SER A 33 4.95 14.90 -3.95
C SER A 33 5.81 16.13 -4.24
N GLY A 34 6.96 15.93 -4.89
CA GLY A 34 7.96 16.96 -5.06
C GLY A 34 9.11 16.89 -4.05
N ASN A 35 9.01 16.02 -3.05
CA ASN A 35 10.10 15.75 -2.11
C ASN A 35 10.78 14.44 -2.51
N ASP A 36 11.91 14.53 -3.21
CA ASP A 36 12.55 13.37 -3.84
C ASP A 36 12.90 12.25 -2.89
N SER A 37 13.41 12.55 -1.70
CA SER A 37 13.80 11.50 -0.76
C SER A 37 12.60 10.79 -0.16
N GLN A 38 11.51 11.51 0.12
CA GLN A 38 10.28 10.92 0.62
C GLN A 38 9.57 10.12 -0.46
N ASP A 39 9.54 10.65 -1.69
CA ASP A 39 8.94 9.96 -2.83
C ASP A 39 9.67 8.64 -3.11
N SER A 40 10.99 8.64 -3.05
CA SER A 40 11.80 7.44 -3.24
C SER A 40 11.45 6.37 -2.19
N LEU A 41 11.31 6.77 -0.93
CA LEU A 41 10.94 5.86 0.16
C LEU A 41 9.54 5.29 -0.04
N VAL A 42 8.56 6.16 -0.29
CA VAL A 42 7.16 5.73 -0.49
C VAL A 42 7.06 4.79 -1.68
N ASN A 43 7.69 5.13 -2.80
CA ASN A 43 7.62 4.32 -4.01
C ASN A 43 8.35 2.97 -3.84
N ALA A 44 9.44 2.92 -3.09
CA ALA A 44 10.11 1.67 -2.77
C ALA A 44 9.21 0.75 -1.93
N LEU A 45 8.50 1.31 -0.95
CA LEU A 45 7.54 0.54 -0.14
C LEU A 45 6.38 0.02 -0.97
N ILE A 46 5.83 0.85 -1.85
CA ILE A 46 4.74 0.45 -2.75
C ILE A 46 5.21 -0.67 -3.69
N ALA A 47 6.36 -0.49 -4.34
CA ALA A 47 6.89 -1.47 -5.27
C ALA A 47 7.20 -2.81 -4.60
N SER A 48 7.78 -2.77 -3.41
CA SER A 48 8.06 -3.99 -2.63
C SER A 48 6.78 -4.74 -2.27
N GLY A 49 5.73 -4.00 -1.88
CA GLY A 49 4.43 -4.58 -1.58
C GLY A 49 3.78 -5.20 -2.82
N GLU A 50 3.83 -4.51 -3.95
CA GLU A 50 3.29 -5.04 -5.20
C GLU A 50 4.04 -6.29 -5.68
N ALA A 51 5.35 -6.35 -5.46
CA ALA A 51 6.14 -7.54 -5.78
C ALA A 51 5.70 -8.74 -4.93
N ILE A 52 5.43 -8.53 -3.64
CA ILE A 52 4.89 -9.58 -2.76
C ILE A 52 3.53 -10.04 -3.28
N ARG A 53 2.62 -9.10 -3.53
CA ARG A 53 1.25 -9.38 -3.96
C ARG A 53 1.20 -10.08 -5.33
N SER A 54 2.11 -9.76 -6.22
CA SER A 54 2.15 -10.35 -7.55
C SER A 54 2.37 -11.87 -7.53
N GLY A 55 2.95 -12.40 -6.47
CA GLY A 55 3.14 -13.84 -6.28
C GLY A 55 1.99 -14.56 -5.60
N TRP A 56 0.92 -13.85 -5.23
CA TRP A 56 -0.18 -14.47 -4.49
C TRP A 56 -1.07 -15.32 -5.38
N ARG A 57 -1.55 -16.40 -4.77
CA ARG A 57 -2.65 -17.20 -5.33
C ARG A 57 -3.99 -16.55 -4.97
N GLU A 58 -5.06 -16.96 -5.63
CA GLU A 58 -6.40 -16.46 -5.37
C GLU A 58 -6.78 -16.57 -3.89
N SER A 59 -6.44 -17.69 -3.24
CA SER A 59 -6.75 -17.90 -1.83
C SER A 59 -6.02 -16.92 -0.90
N GLN A 60 -4.87 -16.43 -1.30
CA GLN A 60 -4.12 -15.41 -0.56
C GLN A 60 -4.69 -14.02 -0.79
N GLU A 61 -5.08 -13.71 -2.03
CA GLU A 61 -5.76 -12.46 -2.37
C GLU A 61 -7.08 -12.32 -1.60
N GLU A 62 -7.81 -13.41 -1.42
CA GLU A 62 -9.06 -13.43 -0.63
C GLU A 62 -8.85 -12.98 0.81
N ILE A 63 -7.71 -13.31 1.41
CA ILE A 63 -7.38 -12.87 2.76
C ILE A 63 -7.31 -11.35 2.82
N LEU A 64 -6.60 -10.74 1.87
CA LEU A 64 -6.50 -9.29 1.80
C LEU A 64 -7.87 -8.64 1.61
N LEU A 65 -8.67 -9.16 0.69
CA LEU A 65 -10.01 -8.63 0.43
C LEU A 65 -10.90 -8.72 1.67
N ASN A 66 -10.83 -9.80 2.42
CA ASN A 66 -11.58 -9.96 3.67
C ASN A 66 -11.16 -8.91 4.70
N LEU A 67 -9.85 -8.72 4.88
CA LEU A 67 -9.33 -7.71 5.80
C LEU A 67 -9.79 -6.30 5.42
N LEU A 68 -9.72 -5.96 4.13
CA LEU A 68 -10.14 -4.64 3.65
C LEU A 68 -11.64 -4.40 3.85
N LYS A 69 -12.48 -5.40 3.62
CA LYS A 69 -13.92 -5.31 3.88
C LYS A 69 -14.22 -5.03 5.35
N ARG A 70 -13.38 -5.50 6.24
CA ARG A 70 -13.51 -5.29 7.69
C ARG A 70 -12.75 -4.06 8.17
N SER A 71 -12.26 -3.23 7.26
CA SER A 71 -11.50 -2.02 7.56
C SER A 71 -10.23 -2.28 8.36
N VAL A 72 -9.57 -3.40 8.08
CA VAL A 72 -8.27 -3.75 8.69
C VAL A 72 -7.18 -3.43 7.70
N TYR A 73 -6.35 -2.42 8.03
CA TYR A 73 -5.33 -1.88 7.13
C TYR A 73 -3.90 -2.03 7.67
N SER A 74 -3.73 -2.75 8.76
CA SER A 74 -2.41 -2.95 9.37
C SER A 74 -2.10 -4.43 9.58
N GLU A 75 -0.84 -4.71 9.89
CA GLU A 75 -0.40 -6.09 10.16
C GLU A 75 -0.95 -6.65 11.48
N THR A 76 -1.54 -5.79 12.32
CA THR A 76 -2.07 -6.18 13.61
C THR A 76 -3.55 -6.54 13.47
N PHE A 77 -3.86 -7.82 13.45
CA PHE A 77 -5.23 -8.32 13.39
C PHE A 77 -5.32 -9.67 14.11
N SER A 78 -6.54 -10.04 14.48
CA SER A 78 -6.81 -11.34 15.14
C SER A 78 -6.88 -12.46 14.11
N GLN A 79 -5.97 -13.44 14.21
CA GLN A 79 -6.01 -14.62 13.36
C GLN A 79 -7.27 -15.44 13.59
N GLN A 80 -7.76 -15.50 14.84
CA GLN A 80 -8.97 -16.24 15.19
C GLN A 80 -10.19 -15.65 14.47
N GLU A 81 -10.36 -14.34 14.54
CA GLU A 81 -11.47 -13.67 13.87
C GLU A 81 -11.38 -13.82 12.36
N LEU A 82 -10.18 -13.72 11.81
CA LEU A 82 -9.96 -13.87 10.38
C LEU A 82 -10.28 -15.30 9.93
N ALA A 83 -9.85 -16.31 10.68
CA ALA A 83 -10.16 -17.71 10.39
C ALA A 83 -11.66 -17.95 10.38
N GLN A 84 -12.36 -17.43 11.37
CA GLN A 84 -13.82 -17.55 11.46
C GLN A 84 -14.50 -16.89 10.27
N SER A 85 -14.05 -15.69 9.91
CA SER A 85 -14.61 -14.93 8.78
C SER A 85 -14.43 -15.65 7.45
N LEU A 86 -13.30 -16.33 7.27
CA LEU A 86 -12.98 -17.07 6.04
C LEU A 86 -13.47 -18.51 6.04
N GLY A 87 -13.98 -19.00 7.18
CA GLY A 87 -14.38 -20.40 7.32
C GLY A 87 -13.19 -21.36 7.25
N LEU A 88 -12.02 -20.91 7.71
CA LEU A 88 -10.79 -21.70 7.68
C LEU A 88 -10.42 -22.22 9.05
N ASN A 89 -9.77 -23.36 9.05
CA ASN A 89 -9.15 -23.90 10.25
C ASN A 89 -7.89 -23.05 10.59
N PRO A 90 -7.61 -22.82 11.89
CA PRO A 90 -6.50 -21.93 12.28
C PRO A 90 -5.14 -22.31 11.70
N SER A 91 -4.83 -23.60 11.59
CA SER A 91 -3.53 -24.02 11.04
C SER A 91 -3.44 -23.77 9.53
N ALA A 92 -4.54 -23.92 8.81
CA ALA A 92 -4.58 -23.59 7.38
C ALA A 92 -4.36 -22.10 7.16
N LEU A 93 -5.02 -21.26 7.96
CA LEU A 93 -4.81 -19.82 7.89
C LEU A 93 -3.37 -19.43 8.21
N SER A 94 -2.80 -20.01 9.26
CA SER A 94 -1.42 -19.73 9.66
C SER A 94 -0.44 -20.00 8.52
N LYS A 95 -0.61 -21.10 7.81
CA LYS A 95 0.22 -21.44 6.64
C LYS A 95 0.06 -20.44 5.52
N ARG A 96 -1.18 -20.01 5.22
CA ARG A 96 -1.45 -19.03 4.17
C ARG A 96 -0.88 -17.66 4.51
N LEU A 97 -0.99 -17.22 5.76
CA LEU A 97 -0.42 -15.97 6.21
C LEU A 97 1.11 -15.96 6.04
N LYS A 98 1.74 -17.05 6.42
CA LYS A 98 3.19 -17.17 6.33
C LYS A 98 3.66 -17.20 4.87
N SER A 99 3.04 -18.03 4.03
CA SER A 99 3.45 -18.19 2.63
C SER A 99 3.19 -16.95 1.79
N SER A 100 2.17 -16.15 2.14
CA SER A 100 1.84 -14.92 1.41
C SER A 100 2.66 -13.72 1.83
N SER A 101 3.27 -13.73 3.01
CA SER A 101 3.92 -12.55 3.61
C SER A 101 2.96 -11.36 3.71
N ILE A 102 1.67 -11.62 3.94
CA ILE A 102 0.65 -10.57 3.94
C ILE A 102 0.88 -9.54 5.05
N ARG A 103 1.41 -9.96 6.19
CA ARG A 103 1.72 -9.01 7.28
C ARG A 103 2.82 -8.03 6.86
N VAL A 104 3.82 -8.49 6.12
CA VAL A 104 4.89 -7.63 5.58
C VAL A 104 4.31 -6.68 4.55
N TYR A 105 3.43 -7.17 3.67
CA TYR A 105 2.72 -6.35 2.70
C TYR A 105 1.95 -5.22 3.39
N LEU A 106 1.15 -5.56 4.41
CA LEU A 106 0.33 -4.59 5.14
C LEU A 106 1.20 -3.57 5.90
N ARG A 107 2.29 -4.02 6.51
CA ARG A 107 3.22 -3.13 7.20
C ARG A 107 3.83 -2.11 6.25
N GLY A 108 4.25 -2.53 5.07
CA GLY A 108 4.78 -1.64 4.05
C GLY A 108 3.75 -0.62 3.57
N ARG A 109 2.52 -1.06 3.35
CA ARG A 109 1.41 -0.16 2.98
C ARG A 109 1.11 0.85 4.07
N ALA A 110 1.07 0.41 5.31
CA ALA A 110 0.82 1.31 6.45
C ALA A 110 1.93 2.35 6.59
N ALA A 111 3.19 1.95 6.41
CA ALA A 111 4.33 2.86 6.45
C ALA A 111 4.28 3.88 5.32
N ALA A 112 3.94 3.45 4.11
CA ALA A 112 3.79 4.36 2.95
C ALA A 112 2.68 5.38 3.20
N LEU A 113 1.53 4.93 3.69
CA LEU A 113 0.42 5.82 4.01
C LEU A 113 0.77 6.83 5.10
N ALA A 114 1.46 6.39 6.16
CA ALA A 114 1.91 7.28 7.23
C ALA A 114 2.85 8.36 6.70
N CYS A 115 3.75 7.99 5.79
CA CYS A 115 4.67 8.94 5.16
C CYS A 115 3.91 9.97 4.31
N ILE A 116 2.93 9.53 3.52
CA ILE A 116 2.10 10.42 2.69
C ILE A 116 1.31 11.39 3.58
N GLN A 117 0.69 10.90 4.65
CA GLN A 117 -0.07 11.72 5.58
C GLN A 117 0.81 12.76 6.28
N SER A 118 2.04 12.39 6.61
CA SER A 118 3.01 13.31 7.21
C SER A 118 3.37 14.45 6.27
N LEU A 119 3.56 14.14 4.97
CA LEU A 119 3.83 15.17 3.95
C LEU A 119 2.64 16.12 3.77
N GLU A 120 1.42 15.58 3.74
CA GLU A 120 0.20 16.40 3.63
C GLU A 120 0.05 17.36 4.81
N LYS A 121 0.31 16.88 6.02
CA LYS A 121 0.25 17.71 7.23
C LYS A 121 1.32 18.80 7.19
N GLY A 122 2.53 18.48 6.73
CA GLY A 122 3.60 19.45 6.57
C GLY A 122 3.24 20.55 5.59
N GLU A 123 2.70 20.19 4.43
CA GLU A 123 2.22 21.15 3.44
C GLU A 123 1.11 22.05 3.98
N ALA A 124 0.13 21.45 4.67
CA ALA A 124 -0.98 22.20 5.26
C ALA A 124 -0.48 23.19 6.31
N HIS A 125 0.48 22.78 7.12
CA HIS A 125 1.09 23.64 8.14
C HIS A 125 1.84 24.82 7.52
N GLU A 126 2.62 24.57 6.48
CA GLU A 126 3.36 25.59 5.76
C GLU A 126 2.45 26.63 5.12
N ARG A 127 1.29 26.21 4.63
CA ARG A 127 0.31 27.14 4.01
C ARG A 127 -0.33 28.09 5.01
N ILE A 128 -0.44 27.70 6.26
CA ILE A 128 -1.03 28.51 7.31
C ILE A 128 -0.06 29.60 7.77
N VAL A 129 1.20 29.32 7.71
CA VAL A 129 2.26 30.25 8.07
C VAL A 129 2.54 31.23 6.93
#